data_bb00eb3684f561a046eb625265a517dd
#
_entry.id   bb00eb3684f561a046eb625265a517dd
#
_cell.length_a   1.000
_cell.length_b   1.000
_cell.length_c   1.000
_cell.angle_alpha   90.00
_cell.angle_beta   90.00
_cell.angle_gamma   90.00
#
_symmetry.space_group_name_H-M   'P 1'
#
loop_
_entity.id
_entity.type
_entity.pdbx_description
1 polymer ?
#
loop_
_entity_poly.entity_id
_entity_poly.type
_entity_poly.pdbx_seq_one_letter_code
_entity_poly.pdbx_strand_id
1 'polypeptide(L)'
;MALRLVIAEKPSVAQTIAAALGVKGKQDGYIEGGGYLISWCVGHLVQLAEAAAYGEQYRKWQLDSLPILPEEWQYAVDPDKGKQFATLKELMHRADVSEVVNACDAGREGELIFRFVYEAAGCKKPMRRLWISSMEDGAIKAGFASLKDGRDYDALFASALCRAKADWLIGINATRLFSCLYGKTLNVGRVQTPTLKMLTDRDAAISHFQKEKYYHVRLDLSGAEAASERISDKAEAAALKGACETETAVCVSLTREKKTAAPPKLFDLTSLQREANRIFGYTAKQTLDLAQALYEKRLLTYPRTDSSFLTDLSLIHI
;
A
#
# COMPACT_ATOMS: atom_id res chain seq x y z
N MET A 1 15.01 37.08 4.54
CA MET A 1 13.62 36.53 4.47
C MET A 1 13.60 35.17 5.12
N ALA A 2 12.55 34.85 5.87
CA ALA A 2 12.38 33.50 6.43
C ALA A 2 12.07 32.50 5.30
N LEU A 3 12.80 31.41 5.24
CA LEU A 3 12.61 30.35 4.25
C LEU A 3 11.71 29.24 4.77
N ARG A 4 11.00 28.59 3.88
CA ARG A 4 10.24 27.34 4.14
C ARG A 4 11.01 26.16 3.56
N LEU A 5 11.31 25.16 4.39
CA LEU A 5 11.88 23.92 3.92
C LEU A 5 10.75 22.94 3.56
N VAL A 6 10.69 22.53 2.31
CA VAL A 6 9.72 21.54 1.79
C VAL A 6 10.44 20.21 1.58
N ILE A 7 9.90 19.14 2.13
CA ILE A 7 10.49 17.80 2.01
C ILE A 7 9.49 16.88 1.32
N ALA A 8 9.82 16.46 0.11
CA ALA A 8 9.07 15.50 -0.69
C ALA A 8 9.57 14.06 -0.44
N GLU A 9 8.78 13.06 -0.83
CA GLU A 9 9.17 11.65 -0.69
C GLU A 9 10.25 11.24 -1.69
N LYS A 10 10.26 11.85 -2.89
CA LYS A 10 11.14 11.50 -4.01
C LYS A 10 11.65 12.73 -4.74
N PRO A 11 12.82 12.62 -5.42
CA PRO A 11 13.38 13.72 -6.21
C PRO A 11 12.43 14.24 -7.30
N SER A 12 11.71 13.34 -8.00
CA SER A 12 10.76 13.69 -9.06
C SER A 12 9.62 14.57 -8.53
N VAL A 13 9.07 14.23 -7.37
CA VAL A 13 8.02 15.01 -6.69
C VAL A 13 8.54 16.39 -6.28
N ALA A 14 9.74 16.45 -5.71
CA ALA A 14 10.39 17.71 -5.33
C ALA A 14 10.58 18.65 -6.54
N GLN A 15 11.02 18.11 -7.69
CA GLN A 15 11.18 18.87 -8.92
C GLN A 15 9.82 19.38 -9.46
N THR A 16 8.77 18.57 -9.38
CA THR A 16 7.42 18.97 -9.77
C THR A 16 6.91 20.12 -8.89
N ILE A 17 7.09 20.01 -7.58
CA ILE A 17 6.71 21.08 -6.63
C ILE A 17 7.53 22.35 -6.91
N ALA A 18 8.84 22.23 -7.12
CA ALA A 18 9.70 23.35 -7.44
C ALA A 18 9.25 24.06 -8.72
N ALA A 19 8.95 23.33 -9.77
CA ALA A 19 8.45 23.89 -11.03
C ALA A 19 7.12 24.64 -10.84
N ALA A 20 6.16 24.05 -10.12
CA ALA A 20 4.87 24.68 -9.82
C ALA A 20 4.98 25.97 -9.02
N LEU A 21 5.96 26.05 -8.11
CA LEU A 21 6.24 27.23 -7.27
C LEU A 21 7.23 28.22 -7.93
N GLY A 22 7.76 27.91 -9.11
CA GLY A 22 8.72 28.75 -9.81
C GLY A 22 10.12 28.77 -9.20
N VAL A 23 10.49 27.75 -8.41
CA VAL A 23 11.81 27.63 -7.76
C VAL A 23 12.80 26.96 -8.72
N LYS A 24 13.97 27.58 -8.99
CA LYS A 24 14.87 27.14 -10.08
C LYS A 24 16.33 26.90 -9.65
N GLY A 25 16.76 27.36 -8.49
CA GLY A 25 18.15 27.27 -8.04
C GLY A 25 18.57 25.88 -7.61
N LYS A 26 19.03 25.03 -8.54
CA LYS A 26 19.48 23.66 -8.23
C LYS A 26 20.78 23.69 -7.41
N GLN A 27 20.76 22.90 -6.34
CA GLN A 27 21.89 22.62 -5.46
C GLN A 27 22.06 21.10 -5.33
N ASP A 28 23.14 20.65 -4.68
CA ASP A 28 23.33 19.24 -4.37
C ASP A 28 22.35 18.80 -3.26
N GLY A 29 21.38 17.97 -3.60
CA GLY A 29 20.37 17.44 -2.69
C GLY A 29 19.16 18.36 -2.44
N TYR A 30 19.05 19.56 -3.02
CA TYR A 30 17.88 20.44 -2.87
C TYR A 30 17.79 21.50 -4.00
N ILE A 31 16.69 22.24 -4.01
CA ILE A 31 16.41 23.34 -4.94
C ILE A 31 16.05 24.57 -4.09
N GLU A 32 16.65 25.72 -4.35
CA GLU A 32 16.46 26.95 -3.57
C GLU A 32 15.96 28.11 -4.43
N GLY A 33 15.07 28.94 -3.89
CA GLY A 33 14.56 30.15 -4.53
C GLY A 33 13.16 30.51 -4.09
N GLY A 34 12.76 31.76 -4.35
CA GLY A 34 11.39 32.22 -4.11
C GLY A 34 10.90 32.11 -2.66
N GLY A 35 11.79 32.05 -1.66
CA GLY A 35 11.43 31.84 -0.26
C GLY A 35 11.32 30.37 0.16
N TYR A 36 11.71 29.44 -0.72
CA TYR A 36 11.64 27.99 -0.48
C TYR A 36 12.99 27.32 -0.61
N LEU A 37 13.17 26.28 0.21
CA LEU A 37 14.17 25.23 0.06
C LEU A 37 13.37 23.94 -0.19
N ILE A 38 13.54 23.29 -1.33
CA ILE A 38 12.79 22.08 -1.67
C ILE A 38 13.77 20.92 -1.78
N SER A 39 13.67 19.98 -0.84
CA SER A 39 14.49 18.79 -0.79
C SER A 39 13.61 17.54 -0.78
N TRP A 40 14.19 16.38 -0.67
CA TRP A 40 13.48 15.11 -0.79
C TRP A 40 14.10 14.00 0.06
N CYS A 41 13.27 13.04 0.40
CA CYS A 41 13.71 11.72 0.80
C CYS A 41 14.01 10.86 -0.45
N VAL A 42 14.63 9.71 -0.25
CA VAL A 42 14.77 8.67 -1.28
C VAL A 42 14.05 7.43 -0.75
N GLY A 43 12.72 7.54 -0.59
CA GLY A 43 11.93 6.61 0.21
C GLY A 43 12.35 6.68 1.69
N HIS A 44 12.38 5.54 2.39
CA HIS A 44 12.83 5.49 3.78
C HIS A 44 14.32 5.80 3.90
N LEU A 45 14.67 6.99 4.41
CA LEU A 45 16.05 7.37 4.79
C LEU A 45 16.40 6.89 6.19
N VAL A 46 15.39 6.84 7.05
CA VAL A 46 15.49 6.47 8.46
C VAL A 46 14.50 5.33 8.72
N GLN A 47 14.91 4.39 9.51
CA GLN A 47 14.11 3.24 9.93
C GLN A 47 14.32 2.96 11.43
N LEU A 48 13.52 2.07 12.02
CA LEU A 48 13.80 1.56 13.35
C LEU A 48 15.12 0.79 13.32
N ALA A 49 15.95 0.98 14.34
CA ALA A 49 17.26 0.35 14.42
C ALA A 49 17.14 -1.18 14.46
N GLU A 50 18.18 -1.87 13.98
CA GLU A 50 18.27 -3.32 14.07
C GLU A 50 18.46 -3.78 15.52
N ALA A 51 18.18 -5.05 15.78
CA ALA A 51 18.27 -5.63 17.11
C ALA A 51 19.65 -5.41 17.79
N ALA A 52 20.73 -5.44 17.02
CA ALA A 52 22.08 -5.22 17.52
C ALA A 52 22.31 -3.84 18.18
N ALA A 53 21.50 -2.85 17.82
CA ALA A 53 21.56 -1.51 18.43
C ALA A 53 21.08 -1.48 19.88
N TYR A 54 20.26 -2.45 20.27
CA TYR A 54 19.67 -2.54 21.61
C TYR A 54 20.50 -3.36 22.60
N GLY A 55 21.62 -3.96 22.16
CA GLY A 55 22.55 -4.67 23.03
C GLY A 55 23.41 -5.66 22.27
N GLU A 56 24.65 -5.84 22.78
CA GLU A 56 25.64 -6.74 22.17
C GLU A 56 25.15 -8.21 22.12
N GLN A 57 24.34 -8.62 23.12
CA GLN A 57 23.72 -9.95 23.17
C GLN A 57 22.80 -10.25 22.00
N TYR A 58 22.29 -9.21 21.31
CA TYR A 58 21.41 -9.36 20.18
C TYR A 58 22.13 -9.43 18.82
N ARG A 59 23.47 -9.34 18.79
CA ARG A 59 24.23 -9.51 17.53
C ARG A 59 24.17 -10.93 17.01
N LYS A 60 24.27 -11.92 17.90
CA LYS A 60 24.12 -13.33 17.53
C LYS A 60 22.67 -13.77 17.74
N TRP A 61 22.19 -14.59 16.84
CA TRP A 61 20.85 -15.15 16.94
C TRP A 61 20.90 -16.36 17.87
N GLN A 62 20.33 -16.21 19.05
CA GLN A 62 20.29 -17.22 20.10
C GLN A 62 18.92 -17.22 20.75
N LEU A 63 18.44 -18.41 21.16
CA LEU A 63 17.11 -18.55 21.78
C LEU A 63 17.04 -17.80 23.12
N ASP A 64 18.13 -17.85 23.92
CA ASP A 64 18.18 -17.24 25.23
C ASP A 64 18.12 -15.71 25.21
N SER A 65 18.34 -15.10 24.05
CA SER A 65 18.22 -13.66 23.86
C SER A 65 16.80 -13.20 23.43
N LEU A 66 15.85 -14.09 23.35
CA LEU A 66 14.48 -13.80 22.94
C LEU A 66 13.52 -13.81 24.14
N PRO A 67 12.44 -13.00 24.14
CA PRO A 67 12.11 -12.00 23.11
C PRO A 67 12.92 -10.70 23.24
N ILE A 68 13.17 -10.03 22.12
CA ILE A 68 13.76 -8.69 22.07
C ILE A 68 12.62 -7.67 22.14
N LEU A 69 12.55 -6.94 23.25
CA LEU A 69 11.50 -5.96 23.52
C LEU A 69 12.16 -4.61 23.89
N PRO A 70 12.39 -3.72 22.92
CA PRO A 70 12.98 -2.42 23.21
C PRO A 70 12.07 -1.57 24.11
N GLU A 71 12.59 -1.07 25.21
CA GLU A 71 11.91 -0.07 26.05
C GLU A 71 11.92 1.28 25.35
N GLU A 72 13.07 1.68 24.84
CA GLU A 72 13.26 2.89 24.06
C GLU A 72 13.62 2.54 22.61
N TRP A 73 12.87 3.13 21.68
CA TRP A 73 13.07 2.89 20.26
C TRP A 73 14.14 3.80 19.68
N GLN A 74 15.08 3.20 18.97
CA GLN A 74 16.16 3.90 18.29
C GLN A 74 15.91 3.96 16.78
N TYR A 75 16.40 5.04 16.19
CA TYR A 75 16.36 5.24 14.74
C TYR A 75 17.74 5.00 14.13
N ALA A 76 17.77 4.39 12.97
CA ALA A 76 18.97 4.20 12.17
C ALA A 76 18.81 4.83 10.80
N VAL A 77 19.82 5.60 10.39
CA VAL A 77 19.92 6.13 9.04
C VAL A 77 20.42 5.02 8.13
N ASP A 78 19.79 4.86 6.96
CA ASP A 78 20.24 3.94 5.92
C ASP A 78 21.65 4.36 5.46
N PRO A 79 22.67 3.50 5.58
CA PRO A 79 24.06 3.84 5.24
C PRO A 79 24.22 4.35 3.81
N ASP A 80 23.48 3.77 2.87
CA ASP A 80 23.54 4.14 1.44
C ASP A 80 22.91 5.51 1.16
N LYS A 81 22.12 6.03 2.08
CA LYS A 81 21.40 7.30 1.96
C LYS A 81 21.88 8.38 2.92
N GLY A 82 22.98 8.12 3.62
CA GLY A 82 23.55 9.02 4.65
C GLY A 82 23.81 10.42 4.14
N LYS A 83 24.28 10.59 2.89
CA LYS A 83 24.52 11.90 2.27
C LYS A 83 23.24 12.74 2.22
N GLN A 84 22.14 12.17 1.73
CA GLN A 84 20.87 12.90 1.61
C GLN A 84 20.28 13.22 2.99
N PHE A 85 20.41 12.31 3.95
CA PHE A 85 20.01 12.58 5.33
C PHE A 85 20.82 13.75 5.94
N ALA A 86 22.14 13.79 5.73
CA ALA A 86 22.98 14.88 6.20
C ALA A 86 22.55 16.24 5.60
N THR A 87 22.25 16.28 4.30
CA THR A 87 21.71 17.48 3.63
C THR A 87 20.39 17.92 4.28
N LEU A 88 19.44 17.01 4.48
CA LEU A 88 18.16 17.34 5.12
C LEU A 88 18.35 17.85 6.54
N LYS A 89 19.22 17.21 7.32
CA LYS A 89 19.55 17.64 8.69
C LYS A 89 20.14 19.05 8.71
N GLU A 90 21.08 19.36 7.81
CA GLU A 90 21.66 20.70 7.67
C GLU A 90 20.60 21.74 7.33
N LEU A 91 19.77 21.47 6.31
CA LEU A 91 18.69 22.36 5.90
C LEU A 91 17.68 22.63 7.02
N MET A 92 17.31 21.60 7.79
CA MET A 92 16.40 21.71 8.95
C MET A 92 16.98 22.63 10.04
N HIS A 93 18.30 22.71 10.19
CA HIS A 93 18.96 23.50 11.23
C HIS A 93 19.41 24.89 10.74
N ARG A 94 19.26 25.24 9.46
CA ARG A 94 19.58 26.58 8.94
C ARG A 94 18.80 27.63 9.71
N ALA A 95 19.48 28.68 10.13
CA ALA A 95 18.89 29.77 10.94
C ALA A 95 17.80 30.56 10.20
N ASP A 96 17.89 30.62 8.87
CA ASP A 96 16.94 31.31 8.01
C ASP A 96 15.69 30.48 7.65
N VAL A 97 15.64 29.19 8.01
CA VAL A 97 14.46 28.33 7.86
C VAL A 97 13.52 28.51 9.06
N SER A 98 12.28 28.94 8.80
CA SER A 98 11.26 29.21 9.84
C SER A 98 10.36 28.01 10.13
N GLU A 99 10.05 27.20 9.13
CA GLU A 99 9.17 26.05 9.25
C GLU A 99 9.54 24.96 8.25
N VAL A 100 9.11 23.73 8.53
CA VAL A 100 9.33 22.56 7.68
C VAL A 100 7.99 22.03 7.17
N VAL A 101 7.86 21.89 5.85
CA VAL A 101 6.64 21.40 5.20
C VAL A 101 6.83 19.93 4.80
N ASN A 102 6.03 19.05 5.38
CA ASN A 102 5.91 17.68 4.92
C ASN A 102 5.10 17.63 3.61
N ALA A 103 5.78 17.39 2.51
CA ALA A 103 5.22 17.20 1.18
C ALA A 103 5.42 15.77 0.66
N CYS A 104 5.63 14.79 1.56
CA CYS A 104 5.58 13.37 1.21
C CYS A 104 4.14 12.96 0.86
N ASP A 105 4.00 11.81 0.24
CA ASP A 105 2.72 11.28 -0.23
C ASP A 105 1.61 11.39 0.84
N ALA A 106 0.38 11.65 0.40
CA ALA A 106 -0.77 11.83 1.27
C ALA A 106 -1.25 10.48 1.84
N GLY A 107 -0.56 9.98 2.85
CA GLY A 107 -0.83 8.68 3.46
C GLY A 107 0.03 8.38 4.68
N ARG A 108 -0.23 7.24 5.31
CA ARG A 108 0.50 6.79 6.52
C ARG A 108 2.01 6.65 6.27
N GLU A 109 2.40 6.13 5.12
CA GLU A 109 3.82 5.91 4.81
C GLU A 109 4.55 7.24 4.61
N GLY A 110 3.96 8.19 3.86
CA GLY A 110 4.57 9.52 3.69
C GLY A 110 4.71 10.29 5.00
N GLU A 111 3.73 10.13 5.92
CA GLU A 111 3.83 10.69 7.26
C GLU A 111 4.97 10.04 8.06
N LEU A 112 5.10 8.70 8.01
CA LEU A 112 6.15 7.97 8.70
C LEU A 112 7.55 8.33 8.17
N ILE A 113 7.73 8.36 6.86
CA ILE A 113 9.01 8.72 6.20
C ILE A 113 9.47 10.11 6.67
N PHE A 114 8.59 11.09 6.60
CA PHE A 114 8.93 12.45 7.00
C PHE A 114 9.24 12.55 8.50
N ARG A 115 8.39 12.00 9.36
CA ARG A 115 8.55 12.11 10.83
C ARG A 115 9.81 11.41 11.31
N PHE A 116 10.15 10.26 10.75
CA PHE A 116 11.40 9.58 11.10
C PHE A 116 12.63 10.44 10.77
N VAL A 117 12.64 11.09 9.62
CA VAL A 117 13.72 12.01 9.25
C VAL A 117 13.74 13.24 10.16
N TYR A 118 12.58 13.83 10.44
CA TYR A 118 12.44 15.00 11.29
C TYR A 118 12.91 14.74 12.73
N GLU A 119 12.51 13.60 13.32
CA GLU A 119 12.89 13.19 14.67
C GLU A 119 14.38 12.79 14.74
N ALA A 120 14.86 12.00 13.78
CA ALA A 120 16.28 11.60 13.73
C ALA A 120 17.22 12.78 13.48
N ALA A 121 16.76 13.81 12.75
CA ALA A 121 17.51 15.05 12.60
C ALA A 121 17.53 15.90 13.88
N GLY A 122 16.65 15.65 14.85
CA GLY A 122 16.48 16.46 16.05
C GLY A 122 15.88 17.84 15.78
N CYS A 123 15.11 17.99 14.72
CA CYS A 123 14.48 19.25 14.37
C CYS A 123 13.40 19.64 15.37
N LYS A 124 13.30 20.95 15.68
CA LYS A 124 12.29 21.51 16.61
C LYS A 124 11.45 22.60 15.96
N LYS A 125 11.63 22.85 14.67
CA LYS A 125 10.91 23.90 13.96
C LYS A 125 9.44 23.52 13.75
N PRO A 126 8.52 24.48 13.60
CA PRO A 126 7.12 24.19 13.28
C PRO A 126 6.99 23.32 12.03
N MET A 127 6.11 22.32 12.09
CA MET A 127 5.77 21.47 10.95
C MET A 127 4.47 21.92 10.31
N ARG A 128 4.45 21.90 8.97
CA ARG A 128 3.25 22.05 8.17
C ARG A 128 3.06 20.81 7.31
N ARG A 129 1.83 20.57 6.88
CA ARG A 129 1.49 19.43 6.00
C ARG A 129 0.85 19.91 4.71
N LEU A 130 1.48 19.55 3.60
CA LEU A 130 0.89 19.61 2.26
C LEU A 130 0.12 18.29 2.03
N TRP A 131 -1.20 18.36 1.91
CA TRP A 131 -2.04 17.17 1.68
C TRP A 131 -2.74 17.32 0.33
N ILE A 132 -2.20 16.70 -0.70
CA ILE A 132 -2.72 16.74 -2.06
C ILE A 132 -2.72 15.34 -2.68
N SER A 133 -3.71 15.05 -3.51
CA SER A 133 -3.86 13.78 -4.25
C SER A 133 -3.50 13.90 -5.74
N SER A 134 -3.21 15.13 -6.21
CA SER A 134 -2.81 15.42 -7.59
C SER A 134 -1.53 16.24 -7.63
N MET A 135 -0.67 15.98 -8.62
CA MET A 135 0.58 16.71 -8.87
C MET A 135 0.45 17.82 -9.91
N GLU A 136 -0.76 18.25 -10.21
CA GLU A 136 -0.99 19.40 -11.08
C GLU A 136 -0.61 20.71 -10.42
N ASP A 137 -0.14 21.65 -11.22
CA ASP A 137 0.33 22.96 -10.73
C ASP A 137 -0.75 23.70 -9.93
N GLY A 138 -2.02 23.60 -10.37
CA GLY A 138 -3.15 24.20 -9.65
C GLY A 138 -3.36 23.58 -8.28
N ALA A 139 -3.32 22.24 -8.19
CA ALA A 139 -3.48 21.51 -6.93
C ALA A 139 -2.33 21.78 -5.97
N ILE A 140 -1.09 21.83 -6.46
CA ILE A 140 0.09 22.17 -5.67
C ILE A 140 -0.04 23.59 -5.10
N LYS A 141 -0.33 24.59 -5.93
CA LYS A 141 -0.48 25.98 -5.49
C LYS A 141 -1.61 26.17 -4.48
N ALA A 142 -2.76 25.55 -4.72
CA ALA A 142 -3.88 25.56 -3.77
C ALA A 142 -3.52 24.89 -2.44
N GLY A 143 -2.79 23.77 -2.49
CA GLY A 143 -2.29 23.07 -1.30
C GLY A 143 -1.32 23.91 -0.48
N PHE A 144 -0.40 24.64 -1.14
CA PHE A 144 0.52 25.57 -0.46
C PHE A 144 -0.17 26.79 0.12
N ALA A 145 -1.29 27.24 -0.46
CA ALA A 145 -2.12 28.30 0.10
C ALA A 145 -2.91 27.85 1.33
N SER A 146 -3.13 26.53 1.52
CA SER A 146 -3.93 25.93 2.58
C SER A 146 -3.18 24.88 3.41
N LEU A 147 -1.88 25.09 3.65
CA LEU A 147 -1.06 24.20 4.47
C LEU A 147 -1.68 24.01 5.87
N LYS A 148 -1.78 22.77 6.29
CA LYS A 148 -2.31 22.40 7.60
C LYS A 148 -1.21 22.32 8.66
N ASP A 149 -1.59 22.38 9.92
CA ASP A 149 -0.65 22.15 11.02
C ASP A 149 -0.21 20.67 10.99
N GLY A 150 1.09 20.41 11.17
CA GLY A 150 1.61 19.04 11.20
C GLY A 150 1.01 18.22 12.33
N ARG A 151 0.61 18.83 13.44
CA ARG A 151 0.00 18.16 14.60
C ARG A 151 -1.38 17.56 14.30
N ASP A 152 -2.10 18.07 13.33
CA ASP A 152 -3.37 17.50 12.87
C ASP A 152 -3.20 16.05 12.37
N TYR A 153 -1.97 15.64 12.06
CA TYR A 153 -1.60 14.32 11.57
C TYR A 153 -0.89 13.43 12.59
N ASP A 154 -0.84 13.83 13.87
CA ASP A 154 -0.19 13.05 14.93
C ASP A 154 -0.84 11.67 15.13
N ALA A 155 -2.16 11.57 15.04
CA ALA A 155 -2.86 10.29 15.11
C ALA A 155 -2.52 9.36 13.90
N LEU A 156 -2.34 9.95 12.71
CA LEU A 156 -1.93 9.21 11.52
C LEU A 156 -0.50 8.69 11.66
N PHE A 157 0.41 9.53 12.16
CA PHE A 157 1.78 9.12 12.48
C PHE A 157 1.82 8.05 13.56
N ALA A 158 1.07 8.20 14.65
CA ALA A 158 1.00 7.19 15.71
C ALA A 158 0.53 5.82 15.17
N SER A 159 -0.47 5.81 14.29
CA SER A 159 -0.91 4.59 13.60
C SER A 159 0.18 3.95 12.76
N ALA A 160 0.92 4.77 11.99
CA ALA A 160 2.03 4.29 11.15
C ALA A 160 3.19 3.76 12.00
N LEU A 161 3.56 4.47 13.07
CA LEU A 161 4.61 4.08 14.01
C LEU A 161 4.24 2.79 14.76
N CYS A 162 3.01 2.67 15.23
CA CYS A 162 2.52 1.45 15.89
C CYS A 162 2.66 0.23 14.95
N ARG A 163 2.29 0.38 13.69
CA ARG A 163 2.47 -0.64 12.67
C ARG A 163 3.95 -0.99 12.46
N ALA A 164 4.81 0.02 12.31
CA ALA A 164 6.25 -0.21 12.12
C ALA A 164 6.87 -0.96 13.30
N LYS A 165 6.50 -0.59 14.54
CA LYS A 165 6.95 -1.28 15.76
C LYS A 165 6.42 -2.71 15.83
N ALA A 166 5.15 -2.95 15.51
CA ALA A 166 4.58 -4.29 15.48
C ALA A 166 5.24 -5.19 14.43
N ASP A 167 5.47 -4.66 13.23
CA ASP A 167 6.17 -5.38 12.15
C ASP A 167 7.62 -5.71 12.57
N TRP A 168 8.30 -4.80 13.25
CA TRP A 168 9.64 -5.02 13.80
C TRP A 168 9.65 -6.11 14.88
N LEU A 169 8.77 -5.98 15.89
CA LEU A 169 8.71 -6.91 17.03
C LEU A 169 8.42 -8.34 16.57
N ILE A 170 7.39 -8.52 15.75
CA ILE A 170 7.00 -9.84 15.25
C ILE A 170 8.05 -10.35 14.26
N GLY A 171 8.48 -9.51 13.32
CA GLY A 171 9.43 -9.90 12.29
C GLY A 171 10.75 -10.36 12.85
N ILE A 172 11.37 -9.59 13.72
CA ILE A 172 12.68 -9.91 14.30
C ILE A 172 12.61 -11.11 15.24
N ASN A 173 11.67 -11.10 16.18
CA ASN A 173 11.61 -12.18 17.18
C ASN A 173 11.22 -13.52 16.55
N ALA A 174 10.18 -13.54 15.72
CA ALA A 174 9.75 -14.80 15.09
C ALA A 174 10.76 -15.31 14.05
N THR A 175 11.38 -14.42 13.26
CA THR A 175 12.44 -14.81 12.33
C THR A 175 13.60 -15.46 13.05
N ARG A 176 14.08 -14.86 14.14
CA ARG A 176 15.19 -15.42 14.92
C ARG A 176 14.81 -16.73 15.60
N LEU A 177 13.64 -16.79 16.24
CA LEU A 177 13.13 -17.99 16.89
C LEU A 177 13.13 -19.18 15.93
N PHE A 178 12.41 -19.05 14.81
CA PHE A 178 12.30 -20.15 13.85
C PHE A 178 13.63 -20.46 13.16
N SER A 179 14.46 -19.46 12.91
CA SER A 179 15.78 -19.69 12.30
C SER A 179 16.71 -20.45 13.24
N CYS A 180 16.69 -20.16 14.54
CA CYS A 180 17.45 -20.92 15.54
C CYS A 180 16.93 -22.35 15.70
N LEU A 181 15.61 -22.54 15.74
CA LEU A 181 15.00 -23.86 15.92
C LEU A 181 15.28 -24.79 14.73
N TYR A 182 15.26 -24.27 13.52
CA TYR A 182 15.40 -25.06 12.30
C TYR A 182 16.80 -25.02 11.67
N GLY A 183 17.75 -24.28 12.23
CA GLY A 183 19.13 -24.21 11.77
C GLY A 183 19.30 -23.56 10.38
N LYS A 184 18.33 -22.78 9.92
CA LYS A 184 18.35 -22.05 8.64
C LYS A 184 17.53 -20.76 8.74
N THR A 185 17.86 -19.76 7.94
CA THR A 185 17.12 -18.50 7.93
C THR A 185 15.68 -18.72 7.46
N LEU A 186 14.72 -18.44 8.34
CA LEU A 186 13.29 -18.51 8.09
C LEU A 186 12.68 -17.15 8.39
N ASN A 187 12.48 -16.36 7.35
CA ASN A 187 11.90 -15.03 7.48
C ASN A 187 10.41 -15.11 7.82
N VAL A 188 10.02 -14.41 8.87
CA VAL A 188 8.62 -14.27 9.30
C VAL A 188 8.20 -12.82 9.15
N GLY A 189 7.04 -12.61 8.57
CA GLY A 189 6.50 -11.27 8.39
C GLY A 189 4.97 -11.27 8.33
N ARG A 190 4.39 -10.16 8.74
CA ARG A 190 2.95 -9.97 8.87
C ARG A 190 2.15 -10.22 7.58
N VAL A 191 2.75 -9.96 6.42
CA VAL A 191 2.11 -10.16 5.11
C VAL A 191 2.59 -11.44 4.45
N GLN A 192 3.91 -11.63 4.37
CA GLN A 192 4.49 -12.77 3.63
C GLN A 192 4.12 -14.12 4.24
N THR A 193 4.11 -14.26 5.56
CA THR A 193 3.84 -15.54 6.22
C THR A 193 2.37 -15.98 6.07
N PRO A 194 1.36 -15.13 6.33
CA PRO A 194 -0.03 -15.49 6.04
C PRO A 194 -0.28 -15.77 4.55
N THR A 195 0.34 -15.03 3.65
CA THR A 195 0.21 -15.27 2.22
C THR A 195 0.78 -16.63 1.83
N LEU A 196 1.96 -16.97 2.34
CA LEU A 196 2.54 -18.31 2.14
C LEU A 196 1.63 -19.42 2.71
N LYS A 197 1.07 -19.19 3.90
CA LYS A 197 0.10 -20.14 4.51
C LYS A 197 -1.10 -20.36 3.60
N MET A 198 -1.71 -19.32 3.07
CA MET A 198 -2.82 -19.44 2.12
C MET A 198 -2.45 -20.23 0.87
N LEU A 199 -1.25 -20.01 0.32
CA LEU A 199 -0.76 -20.76 -0.83
C LEU A 199 -0.55 -22.24 -0.51
N THR A 200 0.12 -22.53 0.60
CA THR A 200 0.36 -23.93 1.03
C THR A 200 -0.92 -24.69 1.36
N ASP A 201 -1.91 -24.03 1.98
CA ASP A 201 -3.22 -24.63 2.25
C ASP A 201 -3.96 -24.94 0.94
N ARG A 202 -3.88 -24.04 -0.03
CA ARG A 202 -4.48 -24.27 -1.34
C ARG A 202 -3.81 -25.40 -2.08
N ASP A 203 -2.48 -25.45 -2.07
CA ASP A 203 -1.70 -26.53 -2.67
C ASP A 203 -2.00 -27.89 -2.03
N ALA A 204 -2.08 -27.93 -0.70
CA ALA A 204 -2.50 -29.12 0.04
C ALA A 204 -3.93 -29.55 -0.34
N ALA A 205 -4.87 -28.63 -0.45
CA ALA A 205 -6.24 -28.93 -0.86
C ALA A 205 -6.31 -29.50 -2.29
N ILE A 206 -5.45 -29.01 -3.19
CA ILE A 206 -5.35 -29.53 -4.56
C ILE A 206 -4.73 -30.94 -4.55
N SER A 207 -3.64 -31.15 -3.79
CA SER A 207 -2.91 -32.41 -3.73
C SER A 207 -3.74 -33.53 -3.08
N HIS A 208 -4.59 -33.18 -2.11
CA HIS A 208 -5.48 -34.14 -1.41
C HIS A 208 -6.91 -34.13 -1.97
N PHE A 209 -7.11 -33.53 -3.14
CA PHE A 209 -8.44 -33.45 -3.73
C PHE A 209 -9.01 -34.84 -4.04
N GLN A 210 -10.13 -35.17 -3.43
CA GLN A 210 -10.89 -36.40 -3.71
C GLN A 210 -11.99 -36.10 -4.71
N LYS A 211 -12.01 -36.87 -5.79
CA LYS A 211 -13.05 -36.72 -6.81
C LYS A 211 -14.34 -37.35 -6.32
N GLU A 212 -15.39 -36.56 -6.21
CA GLU A 212 -16.74 -36.99 -5.94
C GLU A 212 -17.57 -36.97 -7.22
N LYS A 213 -18.32 -38.06 -7.47
CA LYS A 213 -19.25 -38.10 -8.59
C LYS A 213 -20.57 -37.51 -8.12
N TYR A 214 -21.18 -36.74 -8.97
CA TYR A 214 -22.53 -36.24 -8.80
C TYR A 214 -23.26 -36.21 -10.13
N TYR A 215 -24.57 -36.11 -10.08
CA TYR A 215 -25.43 -36.16 -11.23
C TYR A 215 -26.36 -34.95 -11.23
N HIS A 216 -26.78 -34.53 -12.42
CA HIS A 216 -27.88 -33.61 -12.62
C HIS A 216 -28.83 -34.21 -13.64
N VAL A 217 -30.12 -34.07 -13.41
CA VAL A 217 -31.15 -34.36 -14.42
C VAL A 217 -31.43 -33.04 -15.12
N ARG A 218 -31.27 -33.04 -16.43
CA ARG A 218 -31.58 -31.90 -17.25
C ARG A 218 -32.81 -32.16 -18.11
N LEU A 219 -33.70 -31.20 -18.16
CA LEU A 219 -34.84 -31.17 -19.06
C LEU A 219 -34.57 -30.15 -20.15
N ASP A 220 -34.63 -30.59 -21.41
CA ASP A 220 -34.57 -29.74 -22.57
C ASP A 220 -36.00 -29.46 -23.03
N LEU A 221 -36.43 -28.22 -22.84
CA LEU A 221 -37.76 -27.74 -23.17
C LEU A 221 -37.65 -26.78 -24.37
N SER A 222 -38.59 -26.78 -25.26
CA SER A 222 -38.56 -25.85 -26.41
C SER A 222 -38.41 -24.42 -25.97
N GLY A 223 -37.18 -23.90 -26.03
CA GLY A 223 -36.83 -22.53 -25.66
C GLY A 223 -36.45 -22.31 -24.18
N ALA A 224 -36.37 -23.36 -23.35
CA ALA A 224 -35.92 -23.28 -21.96
C ALA A 224 -35.18 -24.56 -21.55
N GLU A 225 -34.22 -24.45 -20.65
CA GLU A 225 -33.54 -25.57 -20.03
C GLU A 225 -33.80 -25.53 -18.52
N ALA A 226 -34.12 -26.68 -17.92
CA ALA A 226 -34.21 -26.85 -16.49
C ALA A 226 -33.23 -27.91 -16.01
N ALA A 227 -32.60 -27.72 -14.87
CA ALA A 227 -31.68 -28.68 -14.26
C ALA A 227 -32.01 -28.89 -12.79
N SER A 228 -31.86 -30.15 -12.35
CA SER A 228 -32.03 -30.48 -10.93
C SER A 228 -30.87 -29.88 -10.10
N GLU A 229 -31.10 -29.83 -8.79
CA GLU A 229 -30.00 -29.71 -7.82
C GLU A 229 -29.00 -30.87 -7.97
N ARG A 230 -27.85 -30.74 -7.32
CA ARG A 230 -26.78 -31.74 -7.32
C ARG A 230 -27.27 -33.02 -6.58
N ILE A 231 -27.27 -34.15 -7.26
CA ILE A 231 -27.66 -35.45 -6.73
C ILE A 231 -26.43 -36.32 -6.55
N SER A 232 -26.16 -36.81 -5.37
CA SER A 232 -24.99 -37.65 -5.07
C SER A 232 -25.22 -39.13 -5.44
N ASP A 233 -26.42 -39.61 -5.38
CA ASP A 233 -26.77 -41.01 -5.69
C ASP A 233 -27.19 -41.15 -7.16
N LYS A 234 -26.57 -42.11 -7.84
CA LYS A 234 -26.86 -42.43 -9.23
C LYS A 234 -28.28 -43.04 -9.39
N ALA A 235 -28.75 -43.85 -8.43
CA ALA A 235 -30.05 -44.47 -8.51
C ALA A 235 -31.18 -43.45 -8.32
N GLU A 236 -31.00 -42.48 -7.43
CA GLU A 236 -31.89 -41.34 -7.24
C GLU A 236 -31.98 -40.48 -8.51
N ALA A 237 -30.83 -40.15 -9.12
CA ALA A 237 -30.80 -39.41 -10.37
C ALA A 237 -31.49 -40.15 -11.51
N ALA A 238 -31.31 -41.49 -11.59
CA ALA A 238 -31.97 -42.32 -12.59
C ALA A 238 -33.48 -42.40 -12.36
N ALA A 239 -33.93 -42.50 -11.12
CA ALA A 239 -35.35 -42.54 -10.75
C ALA A 239 -36.02 -41.18 -11.11
N LEU A 240 -35.37 -40.04 -10.76
CA LEU A 240 -35.85 -38.70 -11.14
C LEU A 240 -35.96 -38.55 -12.63
N LYS A 241 -34.93 -39.00 -13.37
CA LYS A 241 -34.94 -38.95 -14.85
C LYS A 241 -36.14 -39.76 -15.40
N GLY A 242 -36.34 -41.00 -14.95
CA GLY A 242 -37.44 -41.83 -15.38
C GLY A 242 -38.83 -41.22 -15.07
N ALA A 243 -38.99 -40.62 -13.90
CA ALA A 243 -40.22 -39.91 -13.55
C ALA A 243 -40.50 -38.73 -14.49
N CYS A 244 -39.43 -37.97 -14.91
CA CYS A 244 -39.57 -36.84 -15.81
C CYS A 244 -39.89 -37.26 -17.26
N GLU A 245 -39.46 -38.44 -17.72
CA GLU A 245 -39.69 -38.90 -19.11
C GLU A 245 -41.15 -39.25 -19.41
N THR A 246 -41.95 -39.55 -18.40
CA THR A 246 -43.35 -39.94 -18.54
C THR A 246 -44.34 -38.83 -18.28
N GLU A 247 -43.88 -37.69 -17.80
CA GLU A 247 -44.71 -36.57 -17.37
C GLU A 247 -44.56 -35.35 -18.27
N THR A 248 -45.55 -34.46 -18.21
CA THR A 248 -45.52 -33.17 -18.89
C THR A 248 -45.02 -32.09 -17.96
N ALA A 249 -44.04 -31.33 -18.41
CA ALA A 249 -43.56 -30.19 -17.64
C ALA A 249 -44.63 -29.08 -17.59
N VAL A 250 -45.02 -28.66 -16.38
CA VAL A 250 -46.02 -27.59 -16.18
C VAL A 250 -45.35 -26.40 -15.50
N CYS A 251 -45.46 -25.22 -16.12
CA CYS A 251 -45.00 -23.97 -15.51
C CYS A 251 -45.95 -23.55 -14.39
N VAL A 252 -45.56 -23.70 -13.13
CA VAL A 252 -46.40 -23.38 -11.96
C VAL A 252 -46.31 -21.90 -11.55
N SER A 253 -45.23 -21.21 -11.89
CA SER A 253 -45.13 -19.76 -11.66
C SER A 253 -44.15 -19.14 -12.61
N LEU A 254 -44.38 -17.86 -12.98
CA LEU A 254 -43.50 -17.06 -13.75
C LEU A 254 -43.28 -15.71 -13.04
N THR A 255 -42.06 -15.46 -12.63
CA THR A 255 -41.69 -14.17 -12.02
C THR A 255 -40.81 -13.38 -12.99
N ARG A 256 -41.18 -12.16 -13.25
CA ARG A 256 -40.41 -11.23 -14.10
C ARG A 256 -39.84 -10.11 -13.23
N GLU A 257 -38.54 -10.08 -13.07
CA GLU A 257 -37.85 -9.01 -12.37
C GLU A 257 -37.11 -8.10 -13.33
N LYS A 258 -37.28 -6.80 -13.16
CA LYS A 258 -36.44 -5.80 -13.85
C LYS A 258 -35.16 -5.62 -13.06
N LYS A 259 -34.06 -6.13 -13.55
CA LYS A 259 -32.73 -5.93 -12.94
C LYS A 259 -32.02 -4.74 -13.61
N THR A 260 -31.47 -3.85 -12.82
CA THR A 260 -30.65 -2.75 -13.28
C THR A 260 -29.20 -3.05 -12.91
N ALA A 261 -28.31 -3.10 -13.89
CA ALA A 261 -26.89 -3.21 -13.65
C ALA A 261 -26.29 -1.79 -13.57
N ALA A 262 -25.70 -1.45 -12.43
CA ALA A 262 -24.95 -0.21 -12.31
C ALA A 262 -23.65 -0.30 -13.13
N PRO A 263 -23.15 0.82 -13.67
CA PRO A 263 -21.85 0.84 -14.31
C PRO A 263 -20.74 0.44 -13.31
N PRO A 264 -19.65 -0.15 -13.79
CA PRO A 264 -18.52 -0.51 -12.91
C PRO A 264 -17.95 0.75 -12.25
N LYS A 265 -17.48 0.60 -11.02
CA LYS A 265 -16.72 1.66 -10.31
C LYS A 265 -15.38 1.87 -10.99
N LEU A 266 -14.78 3.04 -10.76
CA LEU A 266 -13.41 3.31 -11.15
C LEU A 266 -12.45 2.38 -10.38
N PHE A 267 -11.25 2.18 -10.92
CA PHE A 267 -10.27 1.31 -10.30
C PHE A 267 -9.65 1.94 -9.05
N ASP A 268 -9.64 1.20 -7.95
CA ASP A 268 -8.61 1.31 -6.92
C ASP A 268 -7.37 0.50 -7.33
N LEU A 269 -6.29 0.59 -6.56
CA LEU A 269 -5.04 -0.13 -6.89
C LEU A 269 -5.25 -1.64 -6.98
N THR A 270 -5.98 -2.23 -6.05
CA THR A 270 -6.17 -3.70 -5.98
C THR A 270 -6.98 -4.20 -7.17
N SER A 271 -8.06 -3.52 -7.51
CA SER A 271 -8.90 -3.88 -8.65
C SER A 271 -8.15 -3.69 -9.97
N LEU A 272 -7.34 -2.61 -10.09
CA LEU A 272 -6.47 -2.40 -11.25
C LEU A 272 -5.44 -3.52 -11.41
N GLN A 273 -4.77 -3.91 -10.32
CA GLN A 273 -3.79 -5.00 -10.35
C GLN A 273 -4.41 -6.35 -10.75
N ARG A 274 -5.60 -6.65 -10.24
CA ARG A 274 -6.32 -7.88 -10.60
C ARG A 274 -6.70 -7.90 -12.09
N GLU A 275 -7.22 -6.80 -12.59
CA GLU A 275 -7.66 -6.70 -13.97
C GLU A 275 -6.48 -6.68 -14.96
N ALA A 276 -5.39 -5.97 -14.63
CA ALA A 276 -4.17 -5.97 -15.40
C ALA A 276 -3.50 -7.37 -15.43
N ASN A 277 -3.55 -8.10 -14.33
CA ASN A 277 -3.09 -9.48 -14.31
C ASN A 277 -3.97 -10.39 -15.19
N ARG A 278 -5.29 -10.25 -15.09
CA ARG A 278 -6.24 -11.05 -15.88
C ARG A 278 -6.09 -10.84 -17.39
N ILE A 279 -5.90 -9.59 -17.83
CA ILE A 279 -5.86 -9.23 -19.27
C ILE A 279 -4.46 -9.37 -19.84
N PHE A 280 -3.44 -8.89 -19.12
CA PHE A 280 -2.06 -8.73 -19.63
C PHE A 280 -1.04 -9.65 -18.95
N GLY A 281 -1.43 -10.40 -17.92
CA GLY A 281 -0.50 -11.22 -17.14
C GLY A 281 0.48 -10.42 -16.29
N TYR A 282 0.25 -9.12 -16.06
CA TYR A 282 1.14 -8.29 -15.27
C TYR A 282 1.13 -8.69 -13.79
N THR A 283 2.29 -8.67 -13.18
CA THR A 283 2.39 -8.81 -11.73
C THR A 283 1.84 -7.56 -11.02
N ALA A 284 1.46 -7.70 -9.76
CA ALA A 284 1.02 -6.57 -8.95
C ALA A 284 2.08 -5.44 -8.90
N LYS A 285 3.37 -5.82 -8.82
CA LYS A 285 4.48 -4.87 -8.85
C LYS A 285 4.58 -4.13 -10.19
N GLN A 286 4.56 -4.84 -11.31
CA GLN A 286 4.60 -4.21 -12.64
C GLN A 286 3.46 -3.23 -12.84
N THR A 287 2.24 -3.60 -12.45
CA THR A 287 1.07 -2.72 -12.53
C THR A 287 1.27 -1.46 -11.69
N LEU A 288 1.77 -1.60 -10.46
CA LEU A 288 2.04 -0.46 -9.59
C LEU A 288 3.15 0.44 -10.15
N ASP A 289 4.24 -0.13 -10.68
CA ASP A 289 5.37 0.63 -11.24
C ASP A 289 4.91 1.44 -12.47
N LEU A 290 4.08 0.86 -13.33
CA LEU A 290 3.49 1.55 -14.48
C LEU A 290 2.52 2.66 -14.04
N ALA A 291 1.63 2.37 -13.08
CA ALA A 291 0.70 3.36 -12.53
C ALA A 291 1.45 4.53 -11.86
N GLN A 292 2.54 4.24 -11.14
CA GLN A 292 3.40 5.25 -10.53
C GLN A 292 4.06 6.13 -11.60
N ALA A 293 4.57 5.54 -12.67
CA ALA A 293 5.17 6.30 -13.77
C ALA A 293 4.15 7.22 -14.48
N LEU A 294 2.90 6.77 -14.63
CA LEU A 294 1.81 7.59 -15.17
C LEU A 294 1.44 8.74 -14.22
N TYR A 295 1.39 8.48 -12.92
CA TYR A 295 1.15 9.51 -11.91
C TYR A 295 2.24 10.59 -11.93
N GLU A 296 3.52 10.21 -12.00
CA GLU A 296 4.63 11.15 -12.09
C GLU A 296 4.61 11.99 -13.37
N LYS A 297 4.01 11.45 -14.45
CA LYS A 297 3.72 12.18 -15.69
C LYS A 297 2.40 12.98 -15.66
N ARG A 298 1.70 13.01 -14.53
CA ARG A 298 0.40 13.70 -14.34
C ARG A 298 -0.75 13.14 -15.19
N LEU A 299 -0.64 11.90 -15.63
CA LEU A 299 -1.67 11.21 -16.43
C LEU A 299 -2.62 10.35 -15.60
N LEU A 300 -2.33 10.18 -14.32
CA LEU A 300 -3.10 9.39 -13.38
C LEU A 300 -3.13 10.09 -12.01
N THR A 301 -4.18 9.89 -11.24
CA THR A 301 -4.24 10.27 -9.81
C THR A 301 -3.35 9.35 -8.98
N TYR A 302 -3.16 9.66 -7.68
CA TYR A 302 -2.28 8.89 -6.82
C TYR A 302 -2.63 7.39 -6.82
N PRO A 303 -1.69 6.51 -7.25
CA PRO A 303 -2.03 5.12 -7.56
C PRO A 303 -2.29 4.25 -6.32
N ARG A 304 -1.72 4.59 -5.16
CA ARG A 304 -1.92 3.81 -3.93
C ARG A 304 -3.17 4.28 -3.18
N THR A 305 -4.30 4.19 -3.85
CA THR A 305 -5.60 4.56 -3.32
C THR A 305 -6.50 3.33 -3.16
N ASP A 306 -7.34 3.35 -2.15
CA ASP A 306 -8.47 2.45 -1.94
C ASP A 306 -9.81 3.09 -2.38
N SER A 307 -9.75 4.34 -2.87
CA SER A 307 -10.91 5.07 -3.37
C SER A 307 -11.20 4.71 -4.83
N SER A 308 -12.47 4.52 -5.14
CA SER A 308 -12.99 4.33 -6.51
C SER A 308 -13.68 5.58 -7.05
N PHE A 309 -13.37 6.77 -6.48
CA PHE A 309 -13.95 8.04 -6.87
C PHE A 309 -12.87 8.97 -7.41
N LEU A 310 -13.25 9.84 -8.36
CA LEU A 310 -12.42 10.95 -8.81
C LEU A 310 -12.81 12.23 -8.07
N THR A 311 -11.84 13.13 -7.95
CA THR A 311 -12.09 14.52 -7.52
C THR A 311 -12.53 15.37 -8.72
N ASP A 312 -13.17 16.51 -8.46
CA ASP A 312 -13.59 17.44 -9.52
C ASP A 312 -12.40 17.91 -10.38
N LEU A 313 -11.22 18.08 -9.78
CA LEU A 313 -9.99 18.41 -10.50
C LEU A 313 -9.56 17.33 -11.49
N SER A 314 -9.86 16.07 -11.22
CA SER A 314 -9.53 14.95 -12.11
C SER A 314 -10.47 14.87 -13.33
N LEU A 315 -11.66 15.44 -13.25
CA LEU A 315 -12.64 15.47 -14.35
C LEU A 315 -12.20 16.39 -15.50
N ILE A 316 -11.29 17.33 -15.25
CA ILE A 316 -10.76 18.25 -16.28
C ILE A 316 -9.99 17.48 -17.37
N HIS A 317 -9.48 16.30 -17.10
CA HIS A 317 -8.72 15.46 -18.04
C HIS A 317 -9.57 14.45 -18.82
N ILE A 318 -10.86 14.37 -18.54
CA ILE A 318 -11.83 13.50 -19.22
C ILE A 318 -12.65 14.30 -20.21
#